data_a7fa3434ba1989764b967f31a2f30b5e
#
_entry.id   a7fa3434ba1989764b967f31a2f30b5e
#
_cell.length_a   1.000
_cell.length_b   1.000
_cell.length_c   1.000
_cell.angle_alpha   90.00
_cell.angle_beta   90.00
_cell.angle_gamma   90.00
#
_symmetry.space_group_name_H-M   'P 1'
#
loop_
_entity.id
_entity.type
_entity.pdbx_description
1 polymer ?
#
loop_
_entity_poly.entity_id
_entity_poly.type
_entity_poly.pdbx_seq_one_letter_code
_entity_poly.pdbx_strand_id
1 'polypeptide(L)'
;MNIKPILLTFALGAAVVAQAAADKVVGFYPYWSQYSQFYPKDIRYNTVTDIHYVGLAAGEDGSVAFADENDAENFKTLVQMSKENNVKLVVSVGGMENEANLKAIASSEELLPTFVSNMGSWLSENGGDGVELDWQNLTAEDAEDYAKMVNALVDGLSGATVTAVVYPAAGMEAYNAEALNRLSYVDVFMADQMNEESSEVVPNQSATSVDEALGKVKEAGVNSDLLVPVIFLYGKSFTGAKGLGTSHQGTGSGNEGYLSYAELMGKFDSPEYTVTFDEDSKSEVAVSDAETIVFMGIPSVKAVAEQVKSEGMGGVAVYDLSQDHHEPIVSLLVTIGLQLRPEVNYKPKKK
;
A
#
# COMPACT_ATOMS: atom_id res chain seq x y z
N MET A 1 64.71 -24.31 -29.38
CA MET A 1 63.70 -24.58 -28.33
C MET A 1 62.75 -23.39 -28.30
N ASN A 2 61.55 -23.52 -28.98
CA ASN A 2 60.61 -22.42 -29.16
C ASN A 2 59.54 -22.55 -28.07
N ILE A 3 59.50 -21.60 -27.13
CA ILE A 3 58.47 -21.49 -26.12
C ILE A 3 57.39 -20.57 -26.65
N LYS A 4 56.18 -21.11 -26.90
CA LYS A 4 54.96 -20.31 -27.24
C LYS A 4 54.34 -19.80 -25.94
N PRO A 5 53.95 -18.51 -25.86
CA PRO A 5 53.21 -18.01 -24.73
C PRO A 5 51.73 -18.49 -24.81
N ILE A 6 51.23 -19.07 -23.71
CA ILE A 6 49.79 -19.39 -23.52
C ILE A 6 49.13 -18.11 -23.05
N LEU A 7 48.28 -17.52 -23.89
CA LEU A 7 47.36 -16.45 -23.49
C LEU A 7 46.20 -17.11 -22.71
N LEU A 8 46.13 -16.86 -21.41
CA LEU A 8 44.95 -17.16 -20.60
C LEU A 8 43.96 -16.00 -20.75
N THR A 9 42.89 -16.23 -21.51
CA THR A 9 41.78 -15.29 -21.62
C THR A 9 40.87 -15.53 -20.41
N PHE A 10 40.87 -14.63 -19.44
CA PHE A 10 39.83 -14.57 -18.40
C PHE A 10 38.58 -13.97 -19.02
N ALA A 11 37.58 -14.80 -19.27
CA ALA A 11 36.23 -14.33 -19.54
C ALA A 11 35.62 -13.92 -18.20
N LEU A 12 35.56 -12.60 -17.92
CA LEU A 12 34.66 -12.06 -16.89
C LEU A 12 33.23 -12.28 -17.38
N GLY A 13 32.58 -13.32 -16.89
CA GLY A 13 31.13 -13.47 -16.97
C GLY A 13 30.50 -12.44 -16.05
N ALA A 14 30.03 -11.34 -16.60
CA ALA A 14 29.08 -10.49 -15.89
C ALA A 14 27.83 -11.33 -15.67
N ALA A 15 27.60 -11.76 -14.43
CA ALA A 15 26.29 -12.25 -14.02
C ALA A 15 25.32 -11.07 -14.18
N VAL A 16 24.48 -11.10 -15.20
CA VAL A 16 23.29 -10.24 -15.26
C VAL A 16 22.39 -10.77 -14.15
N VAL A 17 22.43 -10.12 -12.99
CA VAL A 17 21.40 -10.28 -11.98
C VAL A 17 20.13 -9.79 -12.67
N ALA A 18 19.22 -10.70 -12.99
CA ALA A 18 17.90 -10.31 -13.47
C ALA A 18 17.26 -9.50 -12.33
N GLN A 19 17.17 -8.19 -12.54
CA GLN A 19 16.48 -7.29 -11.62
C GLN A 19 15.04 -7.77 -11.58
N ALA A 20 14.52 -8.04 -10.38
CA ALA A 20 13.12 -8.40 -10.21
C ALA A 20 12.27 -7.31 -10.89
N ALA A 21 11.31 -7.74 -11.71
CA ALA A 21 10.48 -6.77 -12.41
C ALA A 21 9.61 -6.03 -11.40
N ALA A 22 9.64 -4.71 -11.44
CA ALA A 22 8.73 -3.85 -10.67
C ALA A 22 7.34 -3.96 -11.31
N ASP A 23 6.64 -5.06 -11.06
CA ASP A 23 5.39 -5.39 -11.76
C ASP A 23 4.17 -5.52 -10.86
N LYS A 24 4.36 -5.46 -9.52
CA LYS A 24 3.23 -5.54 -8.60
C LYS A 24 2.41 -4.24 -8.63
N VAL A 25 1.12 -4.44 -8.75
CA VAL A 25 0.11 -3.39 -8.52
C VAL A 25 -0.84 -3.96 -7.48
N VAL A 26 -0.69 -3.49 -6.25
CA VAL A 26 -1.45 -3.96 -5.10
C VAL A 26 -2.62 -3.02 -4.85
N GLY A 27 -3.82 -3.55 -4.67
CA GLY A 27 -4.99 -2.77 -4.33
C GLY A 27 -5.54 -3.14 -2.96
N PHE A 28 -5.60 -2.19 -2.04
CA PHE A 28 -6.28 -2.40 -0.77
C PHE A 28 -7.80 -2.37 -0.97
N TYR A 29 -8.49 -3.38 -0.44
CA TYR A 29 -9.95 -3.50 -0.45
C TYR A 29 -10.44 -3.68 0.98
N PRO A 30 -10.79 -2.58 1.68
CA PRO A 30 -11.32 -2.66 3.04
C PRO A 30 -12.76 -3.21 3.08
N TYR A 31 -13.09 -3.95 4.15
CA TYR A 31 -14.45 -4.47 4.35
C TYR A 31 -15.52 -3.37 4.36
N TRP A 32 -15.16 -2.16 4.81
CA TRP A 32 -16.10 -1.02 4.86
C TRP A 32 -16.39 -0.40 3.49
N SER A 33 -15.70 -0.78 2.42
CA SER A 33 -16.02 -0.35 1.06
C SER A 33 -17.47 -0.67 0.66
N GLN A 34 -18.07 -1.74 1.23
CA GLN A 34 -19.48 -2.09 1.04
C GLN A 34 -20.43 -0.96 1.48
N TYR A 35 -20.06 -0.20 2.50
CA TYR A 35 -20.89 0.92 3.02
C TYR A 35 -20.88 2.13 2.08
N SER A 36 -19.88 2.22 1.21
CA SER A 36 -19.82 3.14 0.08
C SER A 36 -20.35 2.52 -1.22
N GLN A 37 -21.04 1.37 -1.14
CA GLN A 37 -21.61 0.62 -2.27
C GLN A 37 -20.58 0.15 -3.30
N PHE A 38 -19.32 -0.02 -2.88
CA PHE A 38 -18.28 -0.61 -3.70
C PHE A 38 -18.06 -2.07 -3.28
N TYR A 39 -18.33 -2.98 -4.18
CA TYR A 39 -18.33 -4.43 -3.94
C TYR A 39 -17.24 -5.13 -4.76
N PRO A 40 -16.90 -6.40 -4.47
CA PRO A 40 -15.91 -7.14 -5.25
C PRO A 40 -16.15 -7.16 -6.76
N LYS A 41 -17.41 -7.14 -7.21
CA LYS A 41 -17.78 -7.08 -8.64
C LYS A 41 -17.41 -5.76 -9.33
N ASP A 42 -17.17 -4.70 -8.56
CA ASP A 42 -16.86 -3.35 -9.07
C ASP A 42 -15.33 -3.17 -9.24
N ILE A 43 -14.53 -4.09 -8.69
CA ILE A 43 -13.07 -4.07 -8.82
C ILE A 43 -12.66 -4.33 -10.28
N ARG A 44 -11.71 -3.55 -10.75
CA ARG A 44 -11.10 -3.70 -12.08
C ARG A 44 -9.90 -4.64 -12.01
N TYR A 45 -10.15 -5.95 -11.92
CA TYR A 45 -9.13 -6.98 -11.70
C TYR A 45 -7.96 -6.98 -12.68
N ASN A 46 -8.13 -6.48 -13.90
CA ASN A 46 -7.03 -6.35 -14.85
C ASN A 46 -6.04 -5.22 -14.49
N THR A 47 -6.34 -4.37 -13.54
CA THR A 47 -5.47 -3.29 -13.10
C THR A 47 -4.55 -3.69 -11.95
N VAL A 48 -4.87 -4.75 -11.22
CA VAL A 48 -4.13 -5.22 -10.04
C VAL A 48 -3.49 -6.59 -10.26
N THR A 49 -2.42 -6.88 -9.55
CA THR A 49 -1.79 -8.20 -9.44
C THR A 49 -2.17 -8.89 -8.13
N ASP A 50 -2.32 -8.10 -7.09
CA ASP A 50 -2.63 -8.53 -5.73
C ASP A 50 -3.72 -7.63 -5.15
N ILE A 51 -4.62 -8.20 -4.36
CA ILE A 51 -5.61 -7.46 -3.56
C ILE A 51 -5.33 -7.76 -2.09
N HIS A 52 -5.20 -6.70 -1.29
CA HIS A 52 -5.13 -6.81 0.17
C HIS A 52 -6.52 -6.55 0.75
N TYR A 53 -7.15 -7.61 1.24
CA TYR A 53 -8.43 -7.51 1.92
C TYR A 53 -8.22 -7.06 3.36
N VAL A 54 -8.58 -5.83 3.69
CA VAL A 54 -8.48 -5.26 5.05
C VAL A 54 -9.75 -5.60 5.81
N GLY A 55 -9.71 -6.64 6.62
CA GLY A 55 -10.93 -7.08 7.26
C GLY A 55 -10.81 -8.24 8.26
N LEU A 56 -9.59 -8.55 8.76
CA LEU A 56 -9.44 -9.55 9.81
C LEU A 56 -8.93 -8.92 11.12
N ALA A 57 -9.42 -9.47 12.21
CA ALA A 57 -8.97 -9.15 13.56
C ALA A 57 -8.43 -10.40 14.26
N ALA A 58 -7.39 -10.22 15.09
CA ALA A 58 -6.90 -11.21 16.01
C ALA A 58 -7.63 -11.07 17.36
N GLY A 59 -8.12 -12.18 17.93
CA GLY A 59 -8.68 -12.22 19.26
C GLY A 59 -7.59 -12.32 20.34
N GLU A 60 -7.95 -12.01 21.57
CA GLU A 60 -7.07 -12.10 22.75
C GLU A 60 -6.51 -13.52 23.00
N ASP A 61 -7.19 -14.53 22.49
CA ASP A 61 -6.82 -15.94 22.58
C ASP A 61 -6.04 -16.46 21.37
N GLY A 62 -5.65 -15.57 20.45
CA GLY A 62 -5.01 -15.92 19.18
C GLY A 62 -5.97 -16.42 18.11
N SER A 63 -7.28 -16.32 18.30
CA SER A 63 -8.28 -16.58 17.25
C SER A 63 -8.21 -15.53 16.14
N VAL A 64 -8.75 -15.87 14.97
CA VAL A 64 -8.83 -14.98 13.80
C VAL A 64 -10.26 -14.97 13.27
N ALA A 65 -10.82 -13.80 13.08
CA ALA A 65 -12.18 -13.62 12.60
C ALA A 65 -12.29 -12.43 11.66
N PHE A 66 -13.41 -12.34 10.91
CA PHE A 66 -13.76 -11.10 10.22
C PHE A 66 -13.95 -9.97 11.22
N ALA A 67 -13.41 -8.80 10.91
CA ALA A 67 -13.67 -7.58 11.68
C ALA A 67 -15.15 -7.15 11.58
N ASP A 68 -15.80 -7.49 10.48
CA ASP A 68 -17.25 -7.33 10.29
C ASP A 68 -17.83 -8.63 9.71
N GLU A 69 -18.67 -9.32 10.49
CA GLU A 69 -19.32 -10.57 10.07
C GLU A 69 -20.25 -10.39 8.86
N ASN A 70 -20.76 -9.18 8.61
CA ASN A 70 -21.61 -8.89 7.45
C ASN A 70 -20.83 -8.95 6.12
N ASP A 71 -19.51 -8.89 6.14
CA ASP A 71 -18.70 -8.90 4.91
C ASP A 71 -18.34 -10.32 4.41
N ALA A 72 -18.68 -11.36 5.14
CA ALA A 72 -18.32 -12.74 4.79
C ALA A 72 -18.79 -13.17 3.38
N GLU A 73 -19.97 -12.73 2.93
CA GLU A 73 -20.48 -13.01 1.58
C GLU A 73 -19.75 -12.22 0.49
N ASN A 74 -19.37 -10.97 0.77
CA ASN A 74 -18.51 -10.19 -0.13
C ASN A 74 -17.13 -10.83 -0.26
N PHE A 75 -16.57 -11.30 0.86
CA PHE A 75 -15.28 -11.99 0.85
C PHE A 75 -15.30 -13.26 -0.02
N LYS A 76 -16.35 -14.07 0.07
CA LYS A 76 -16.51 -15.25 -0.83
C LYS A 76 -16.52 -14.84 -2.30
N THR A 77 -17.23 -13.76 -2.62
CA THR A 77 -17.25 -13.20 -3.98
C THR A 77 -15.86 -12.71 -4.39
N LEU A 78 -15.15 -12.04 -3.48
CA LEU A 78 -13.77 -11.56 -3.70
C LEU A 78 -12.82 -12.72 -4.00
N VAL A 79 -12.85 -13.79 -3.22
CA VAL A 79 -12.08 -15.03 -3.44
C VAL A 79 -12.34 -15.63 -4.83
N GLN A 80 -13.62 -15.77 -5.19
CA GLN A 80 -13.99 -16.31 -6.51
C GLN A 80 -13.46 -15.43 -7.64
N MET A 81 -13.71 -14.13 -7.59
CA MET A 81 -13.34 -13.20 -8.66
C MET A 81 -11.83 -13.02 -8.78
N SER A 82 -11.11 -13.00 -7.67
CA SER A 82 -9.64 -12.95 -7.66
C SER A 82 -9.07 -14.17 -8.38
N LYS A 83 -9.57 -15.35 -8.06
CA LYS A 83 -9.17 -16.61 -8.68
C LYS A 83 -9.47 -16.65 -10.19
N GLU A 84 -10.67 -16.21 -10.60
CA GLU A 84 -11.08 -16.17 -12.02
C GLU A 84 -10.21 -15.22 -12.85
N ASN A 85 -9.64 -14.19 -12.23
CA ASN A 85 -8.81 -13.19 -12.89
C ASN A 85 -7.30 -13.36 -12.65
N ASN A 86 -6.85 -14.42 -11.97
CA ASN A 86 -5.47 -14.70 -11.60
C ASN A 86 -4.84 -13.53 -10.79
N VAL A 87 -5.61 -12.95 -9.89
CA VAL A 87 -5.16 -11.93 -8.93
C VAL A 87 -4.96 -12.61 -7.59
N LYS A 88 -3.83 -12.37 -6.93
CA LYS A 88 -3.58 -12.88 -5.58
C LYS A 88 -4.47 -12.15 -4.57
N LEU A 89 -4.97 -12.90 -3.62
CA LEU A 89 -5.76 -12.36 -2.51
C LEU A 89 -5.00 -12.58 -1.20
N VAL A 90 -4.48 -11.50 -0.63
CA VAL A 90 -3.81 -11.45 0.66
C VAL A 90 -4.79 -10.88 1.68
N VAL A 91 -4.91 -11.50 2.85
CA VAL A 91 -5.79 -10.99 3.91
C VAL A 91 -4.98 -10.21 4.93
N SER A 92 -5.38 -8.98 5.21
CA SER A 92 -4.74 -8.12 6.20
C SER A 92 -5.35 -8.35 7.57
N VAL A 93 -4.52 -8.66 8.57
CA VAL A 93 -4.90 -8.88 9.97
C VAL A 93 -4.24 -7.83 10.85
N GLY A 94 -5.06 -7.18 11.68
CA GLY A 94 -4.59 -6.13 12.58
C GLY A 94 -5.39 -4.85 12.46
N GLY A 95 -4.69 -3.73 12.24
CA GLY A 95 -5.25 -2.38 12.27
C GLY A 95 -5.23 -1.76 13.65
N MET A 96 -5.62 -0.48 13.74
CA MET A 96 -5.52 0.36 14.94
C MET A 96 -6.19 -0.22 16.19
N GLU A 97 -7.32 -0.88 16.03
CA GLU A 97 -8.08 -1.44 17.17
C GLU A 97 -7.53 -2.80 17.64
N ASN A 98 -6.53 -3.35 16.95
CA ASN A 98 -6.03 -4.71 17.22
C ASN A 98 -4.62 -4.74 17.82
N GLU A 99 -4.00 -3.61 18.06
CA GLU A 99 -2.63 -3.47 18.57
C GLU A 99 -2.37 -4.23 19.85
N ALA A 100 -3.28 -4.08 20.85
CA ALA A 100 -3.14 -4.72 22.13
C ALA A 100 -3.15 -6.25 22.03
N ASN A 101 -4.00 -6.80 21.17
CA ASN A 101 -4.09 -8.24 20.94
C ASN A 101 -2.84 -8.76 20.22
N LEU A 102 -2.36 -8.06 19.18
CA LEU A 102 -1.13 -8.44 18.47
C LEU A 102 0.08 -8.40 19.40
N LYS A 103 0.18 -7.41 20.28
CA LYS A 103 1.23 -7.33 21.30
C LYS A 103 1.17 -8.49 22.30
N ALA A 104 -0.01 -8.80 22.82
CA ALA A 104 -0.21 -9.92 23.75
C ALA A 104 0.14 -11.26 23.09
N ILE A 105 -0.26 -11.46 21.84
CA ILE A 105 0.04 -12.66 21.05
C ILE A 105 1.55 -12.79 20.82
N ALA A 106 2.21 -11.75 20.35
CA ALA A 106 3.62 -11.78 20.00
C ALA A 106 4.55 -12.03 21.19
N SER A 107 4.17 -11.52 22.38
CA SER A 107 4.93 -11.71 23.62
C SER A 107 4.68 -13.08 24.29
N SER A 108 3.71 -13.87 23.84
CA SER A 108 3.33 -15.14 24.45
C SER A 108 3.87 -16.35 23.67
N GLU A 109 4.62 -17.21 24.35
CA GLU A 109 5.12 -18.49 23.79
C GLU A 109 3.99 -19.47 23.41
N GLU A 110 2.78 -19.32 24.00
CA GLU A 110 1.62 -20.16 23.73
C GLU A 110 0.70 -19.58 22.66
N LEU A 111 0.43 -18.26 22.73
CA LEU A 111 -0.52 -17.61 21.82
C LEU A 111 0.05 -17.42 20.40
N LEU A 112 1.35 -17.12 20.27
CA LEU A 112 1.95 -16.89 18.96
C LEU A 112 1.82 -18.10 18.02
N PRO A 113 2.22 -19.33 18.40
CA PRO A 113 2.01 -20.50 17.54
C PRO A 113 0.53 -20.82 17.34
N THR A 114 -0.34 -20.54 18.33
CA THR A 114 -1.79 -20.70 18.22
C THR A 114 -2.37 -19.76 17.16
N PHE A 115 -1.99 -18.49 17.20
CA PHE A 115 -2.41 -17.49 16.21
C PHE A 115 -1.97 -17.87 14.77
N VAL A 116 -0.71 -18.29 14.60
CA VAL A 116 -0.19 -18.71 13.28
C VAL A 116 -0.95 -19.93 12.75
N SER A 117 -1.25 -20.91 13.63
CA SER A 117 -2.06 -22.08 13.27
C SER A 117 -3.49 -21.69 12.88
N ASN A 118 -4.11 -20.78 13.63
CA ASN A 118 -5.44 -20.28 13.34
C ASN A 118 -5.49 -19.49 12.03
N MET A 119 -4.45 -18.68 11.73
CA MET A 119 -4.30 -18.00 10.43
C MET A 119 -4.25 -19.01 9.28
N GLY A 120 -3.45 -20.06 9.40
CA GLY A 120 -3.36 -21.12 8.40
C GLY A 120 -4.69 -21.85 8.17
N SER A 121 -5.40 -22.15 9.28
CA SER A 121 -6.73 -22.74 9.24
C SER A 121 -7.73 -21.81 8.56
N TRP A 122 -7.74 -20.55 8.95
CA TRP A 122 -8.63 -19.53 8.37
C TRP A 122 -8.44 -19.41 6.85
N LEU A 123 -7.19 -19.30 6.37
CA LEU A 123 -6.87 -19.26 4.93
C LEU A 123 -7.36 -20.52 4.20
N SER A 124 -7.18 -21.71 4.80
CA SER A 124 -7.62 -22.97 4.24
C SER A 124 -9.14 -23.10 4.12
N GLU A 125 -9.87 -22.55 5.09
CA GLU A 125 -11.33 -22.65 5.18
C GLU A 125 -12.05 -21.60 4.32
N ASN A 126 -11.52 -20.36 4.30
CA ASN A 126 -12.19 -19.24 3.65
C ASN A 126 -11.57 -18.89 2.27
N GLY A 127 -10.34 -19.31 2.00
CA GLY A 127 -9.57 -18.93 0.82
C GLY A 127 -8.67 -17.73 1.09
N GLY A 128 -7.83 -17.44 0.13
CA GLY A 128 -6.77 -16.43 0.19
C GLY A 128 -5.41 -17.06 -0.10
N ASP A 129 -4.50 -16.26 -0.64
CA ASP A 129 -3.17 -16.71 -1.08
C ASP A 129 -2.09 -16.31 -0.08
N GLY A 130 -2.45 -15.56 0.97
CA GLY A 130 -1.49 -15.09 1.95
C GLY A 130 -2.07 -14.19 3.04
N VAL A 131 -1.17 -13.70 3.89
CA VAL A 131 -1.49 -12.80 5.00
C VAL A 131 -0.61 -11.56 4.98
N GLU A 132 -1.19 -10.42 5.31
CA GLU A 132 -0.50 -9.19 5.65
C GLU A 132 -0.62 -8.91 7.13
N LEU A 133 0.48 -8.61 7.79
CA LEU A 133 0.51 -8.10 9.15
C LEU A 133 0.39 -6.58 9.14
N ASP A 134 -0.73 -6.06 9.67
CA ASP A 134 -0.93 -4.63 9.89
C ASP A 134 -0.88 -4.31 11.40
N TRP A 135 0.34 -4.22 11.93
CA TRP A 135 0.55 -3.84 13.32
C TRP A 135 0.99 -2.38 13.40
N GLN A 136 0.05 -1.52 13.80
CA GLN A 136 0.22 -0.07 13.86
C GLN A 136 0.78 0.39 15.22
N ASN A 137 1.19 1.68 15.28
CA ASN A 137 1.66 2.37 16.49
C ASN A 137 2.78 1.65 17.26
N LEU A 138 3.62 0.91 16.54
CA LEU A 138 4.77 0.23 17.11
C LEU A 138 5.77 1.24 17.71
N THR A 139 6.38 0.83 18.82
CA THR A 139 7.48 1.55 19.47
C THR A 139 8.74 0.70 19.47
N ALA A 140 9.88 1.30 19.80
CA ALA A 140 11.14 0.57 19.90
C ALA A 140 11.09 -0.61 20.92
N GLU A 141 10.17 -0.55 21.89
CA GLU A 141 9.98 -1.62 22.88
C GLU A 141 9.32 -2.87 22.26
N ASP A 142 8.61 -2.72 21.14
CA ASP A 142 7.90 -3.80 20.45
C ASP A 142 8.79 -4.54 19.44
N ALA A 143 10.00 -4.06 19.19
CA ALA A 143 10.88 -4.52 18.10
C ALA A 143 11.17 -6.03 18.12
N GLU A 144 11.42 -6.60 19.30
CA GLU A 144 11.67 -8.03 19.46
C GLU A 144 10.42 -8.86 19.16
N ASP A 145 9.28 -8.44 19.69
CA ASP A 145 8.00 -9.14 19.54
C ASP A 145 7.46 -9.01 18.11
N TYR A 146 7.66 -7.84 17.46
CA TYR A 146 7.36 -7.68 16.05
C TYR A 146 8.17 -8.65 15.18
N ALA A 147 9.48 -8.74 15.41
CA ALA A 147 10.34 -9.67 14.68
C ALA A 147 9.95 -11.15 14.90
N LYS A 148 9.57 -11.52 16.13
CA LYS A 148 9.04 -12.87 16.44
C LYS A 148 7.76 -13.16 15.66
N MET A 149 6.81 -12.22 15.62
CA MET A 149 5.54 -12.34 14.90
C MET A 149 5.78 -12.54 13.40
N VAL A 150 6.58 -11.67 12.75
CA VAL A 150 6.92 -11.78 11.33
C VAL A 150 7.56 -13.14 11.03
N ASN A 151 8.57 -13.53 11.82
CA ASN A 151 9.25 -14.80 11.63
C ASN A 151 8.32 -16.01 11.79
N ALA A 152 7.44 -15.97 12.79
CA ALA A 152 6.49 -17.06 13.03
C ALA A 152 5.47 -17.19 11.89
N LEU A 153 4.98 -16.09 11.33
CA LEU A 153 4.08 -16.11 10.16
C LEU A 153 4.79 -16.68 8.94
N VAL A 154 6.02 -16.23 8.64
CA VAL A 154 6.80 -16.74 7.48
C VAL A 154 7.11 -18.23 7.63
N ASP A 155 7.49 -18.70 8.82
CA ASP A 155 7.85 -20.11 9.06
C ASP A 155 6.61 -21.00 9.09
N GLY A 156 5.51 -20.53 9.68
CA GLY A 156 4.30 -21.32 9.89
C GLY A 156 3.35 -21.36 8.69
N LEU A 157 3.37 -20.34 7.82
CA LEU A 157 2.50 -20.26 6.64
C LEU A 157 3.27 -20.57 5.35
N SER A 158 4.03 -21.65 5.36
CA SER A 158 4.87 -22.05 4.23
C SER A 158 4.06 -22.18 2.93
N GLY A 159 4.52 -21.48 1.89
CA GLY A 159 3.88 -21.45 0.57
C GLY A 159 2.83 -20.35 0.41
N ALA A 160 2.42 -19.66 1.48
CA ALA A 160 1.58 -18.47 1.40
C ALA A 160 2.41 -17.20 1.12
N THR A 161 1.79 -16.18 0.55
CA THR A 161 2.35 -14.83 0.49
C THR A 161 2.27 -14.22 1.88
N VAL A 162 3.40 -13.84 2.48
CA VAL A 162 3.44 -13.12 3.77
C VAL A 162 4.00 -11.74 3.54
N THR A 163 3.24 -10.73 3.92
CA THR A 163 3.60 -9.30 3.79
C THR A 163 3.40 -8.59 5.12
N ALA A 164 3.87 -7.37 5.21
CA ALA A 164 3.57 -6.50 6.34
C ALA A 164 3.51 -5.05 5.88
N VAL A 165 2.69 -4.27 6.58
CA VAL A 165 2.68 -2.82 6.47
C VAL A 165 3.73 -2.25 7.41
N VAL A 166 4.53 -1.28 6.94
CA VAL A 166 5.43 -0.48 7.76
C VAL A 166 5.06 1.00 7.71
N TYR A 167 5.17 1.68 8.83
CA TYR A 167 4.80 3.08 9.04
C TYR A 167 6.03 3.93 9.40
N PRO A 168 6.89 4.30 8.43
CA PRO A 168 8.19 4.93 8.71
C PRO A 168 8.09 6.38 9.22
N ALA A 169 6.90 6.98 9.29
CA ALA A 169 6.72 8.33 9.81
C ALA A 169 7.13 8.43 11.29
N ALA A 170 6.79 7.43 12.10
CA ALA A 170 7.16 7.34 13.51
C ALA A 170 8.60 6.86 13.76
N GLY A 171 9.34 6.49 12.71
CA GLY A 171 10.69 5.91 12.77
C GLY A 171 10.70 4.43 12.40
N MET A 172 11.90 3.86 12.35
CA MET A 172 12.10 2.46 11.96
C MET A 172 12.62 1.58 13.13
N GLU A 173 12.70 2.12 14.33
CA GLU A 173 13.32 1.46 15.50
C GLU A 173 12.54 0.21 15.95
N ALA A 174 11.24 0.18 15.69
CA ALA A 174 10.38 -0.98 15.98
C ALA A 174 10.50 -2.10 14.93
N TYR A 175 11.05 -1.81 13.76
CA TYR A 175 11.09 -2.73 12.64
C TYR A 175 12.45 -3.41 12.50
N ASN A 176 12.46 -4.73 12.52
CA ASN A 176 13.67 -5.52 12.30
C ASN A 176 13.86 -5.81 10.81
N ALA A 177 14.88 -5.21 10.18
CA ALA A 177 15.13 -5.36 8.74
C ALA A 177 15.42 -6.83 8.35
N GLU A 178 16.06 -7.63 9.20
CA GLU A 178 16.31 -9.04 8.92
C GLU A 178 15.01 -9.84 8.84
N ALA A 179 14.04 -9.56 9.72
CA ALA A 179 12.71 -10.16 9.66
C ALA A 179 11.94 -9.67 8.43
N LEU A 180 11.93 -8.36 8.14
CA LEU A 180 11.26 -7.79 6.97
C LEU A 180 11.82 -8.34 5.65
N ASN A 181 13.12 -8.60 5.56
CA ASN A 181 13.77 -9.19 4.39
C ASN A 181 13.38 -10.66 4.12
N ARG A 182 12.61 -11.29 5.01
CA ARG A 182 12.03 -12.62 4.82
C ARG A 182 10.64 -12.59 4.20
N LEU A 183 10.00 -11.42 4.16
CA LEU A 183 8.67 -11.24 3.61
C LEU A 183 8.67 -11.37 2.08
N SER A 184 7.48 -11.61 1.51
CA SER A 184 7.26 -11.59 0.07
C SER A 184 7.42 -10.20 -0.51
N TYR A 185 6.97 -9.19 0.20
CA TYR A 185 7.18 -7.75 0.00
C TYR A 185 6.70 -6.98 1.24
N VAL A 186 7.01 -5.68 1.27
CA VAL A 186 6.73 -4.77 2.38
C VAL A 186 5.96 -3.58 1.84
N ASP A 187 4.75 -3.38 2.33
CA ASP A 187 3.94 -2.22 2.00
C ASP A 187 4.36 -1.03 2.86
N VAL A 188 4.90 0.01 2.21
CA VAL A 188 5.38 1.21 2.89
C VAL A 188 4.26 2.23 2.94
N PHE A 189 3.59 2.28 4.10
CA PHE A 189 2.43 3.13 4.34
C PHE A 189 2.87 4.41 5.03
N MET A 190 2.86 5.49 4.30
CA MET A 190 3.05 6.79 4.92
C MET A 190 1.85 7.14 5.78
N ALA A 191 2.11 7.63 7.00
CA ALA A 191 1.06 8.33 7.71
C ALA A 191 0.68 9.58 6.93
N ASP A 192 -0.61 9.86 6.88
CA ASP A 192 -1.14 11.13 6.43
C ASP A 192 -0.44 12.24 7.23
N GLN A 193 0.31 13.12 6.55
CA GLN A 193 1.07 14.19 7.21
C GLN A 193 0.20 15.32 7.76
N MET A 194 -1.08 15.22 7.51
CA MET A 194 -2.05 16.16 8.00
C MET A 194 -2.43 15.86 9.43
N ASN A 195 -1.73 16.45 10.32
CA ASN A 195 -2.38 16.67 11.60
C ASN A 195 -3.32 17.88 11.45
N GLU A 196 -4.49 17.78 12.05
CA GLU A 196 -5.48 18.85 12.11
C GLU A 196 -4.95 20.08 12.86
N GLU A 197 -3.85 19.94 13.56
CA GLU A 197 -3.14 20.97 14.31
C GLU A 197 -2.19 21.79 13.43
N SER A 198 -1.91 21.39 12.19
CA SER A 198 -1.15 22.23 11.27
C SER A 198 -1.89 23.52 11.00
N SER A 199 -1.26 24.66 11.24
CA SER A 199 -1.83 25.96 10.94
C SER A 199 -1.77 26.33 9.46
N GLU A 200 -1.05 25.56 8.66
CA GLU A 200 -0.81 25.78 7.23
C GLU A 200 -1.14 24.53 6.42
N VAL A 201 -1.54 24.75 5.17
CA VAL A 201 -1.81 23.67 4.22
C VAL A 201 -0.51 22.93 3.86
N VAL A 202 -0.48 21.64 4.13
CA VAL A 202 0.58 20.72 3.71
C VAL A 202 0.00 19.61 2.84
N PRO A 203 0.77 18.97 1.95
CA PRO A 203 0.29 17.79 1.22
C PRO A 203 -0.06 16.66 2.20
N ASN A 204 -1.21 16.00 1.98
CA ASN A 204 -1.55 14.77 2.72
C ASN A 204 -0.60 13.62 2.34
N GLN A 205 -0.24 13.56 1.07
CA GLN A 205 0.80 12.70 0.53
C GLN A 205 1.36 13.40 -0.72
N SER A 206 2.63 13.15 -1.03
CA SER A 206 3.31 13.67 -2.21
C SER A 206 4.36 12.67 -2.70
N ALA A 207 4.79 12.76 -3.95
CA ALA A 207 5.85 11.89 -4.43
C ALA A 207 7.17 12.12 -3.67
N THR A 208 7.44 13.35 -3.21
CA THR A 208 8.60 13.67 -2.37
C THR A 208 8.51 12.96 -1.01
N SER A 209 7.36 13.01 -0.34
CA SER A 209 7.19 12.36 0.95
C SER A 209 7.19 10.82 0.85
N VAL A 210 6.73 10.26 -0.27
CA VAL A 210 6.87 8.82 -0.56
C VAL A 210 8.35 8.45 -0.70
N ASP A 211 9.15 9.24 -1.42
CA ASP A 211 10.60 9.01 -1.56
C ASP A 211 11.32 9.08 -0.20
N GLU A 212 10.99 10.05 0.65
CA GLU A 212 11.53 10.15 2.00
C GLU A 212 11.19 8.93 2.86
N ALA A 213 9.97 8.43 2.78
CA ALA A 213 9.54 7.23 3.51
C ALA A 213 10.31 5.99 3.03
N LEU A 214 10.42 5.80 1.72
CA LEU A 214 11.21 4.73 1.12
C LEU A 214 12.70 4.82 1.52
N GLY A 215 13.25 6.04 1.58
CA GLY A 215 14.60 6.30 2.06
C GLY A 215 14.83 5.77 3.47
N LYS A 216 13.94 6.08 4.42
CA LYS A 216 14.03 5.59 5.81
C LYS A 216 14.02 4.05 5.88
N VAL A 217 13.15 3.38 5.10
CA VAL A 217 13.05 1.93 5.10
C VAL A 217 14.31 1.28 4.50
N LYS A 218 14.85 1.86 3.42
CA LYS A 218 16.14 1.42 2.82
C LYS A 218 17.32 1.63 3.77
N GLU A 219 17.39 2.78 4.45
CA GLU A 219 18.43 3.08 5.45
C GLU A 219 18.40 2.12 6.64
N ALA A 220 17.20 1.64 7.03
CA ALA A 220 17.05 0.60 8.04
C ALA A 220 17.54 -0.79 7.58
N GLY A 221 17.87 -0.99 6.30
CA GLY A 221 18.44 -2.21 5.76
C GLY A 221 17.44 -3.15 5.08
N VAL A 222 16.25 -2.68 4.75
CA VAL A 222 15.26 -3.47 3.97
C VAL A 222 15.64 -3.43 2.49
N ASN A 223 15.59 -4.58 1.83
CA ASN A 223 15.94 -4.73 0.42
C ASN A 223 14.96 -3.95 -0.47
N SER A 224 15.50 -3.16 -1.42
CA SER A 224 14.68 -2.31 -2.30
C SER A 224 13.67 -3.09 -3.14
N ASP A 225 13.99 -4.29 -3.59
CA ASP A 225 13.13 -5.14 -4.41
C ASP A 225 11.89 -5.68 -3.67
N LEU A 226 11.86 -5.55 -2.34
CA LEU A 226 10.68 -5.87 -1.52
C LEU A 226 9.75 -4.67 -1.32
N LEU A 227 10.19 -3.44 -1.58
CA LEU A 227 9.43 -2.24 -1.20
C LEU A 227 8.29 -1.97 -2.18
N VAL A 228 7.12 -1.72 -1.61
CA VAL A 228 5.88 -1.38 -2.32
C VAL A 228 5.27 -0.14 -1.65
N PRO A 229 5.55 1.09 -2.15
CA PRO A 229 4.94 2.28 -1.58
C PRO A 229 3.43 2.28 -1.79
N VAL A 230 2.69 2.70 -0.75
CA VAL A 230 1.23 2.82 -0.76
C VAL A 230 0.85 4.24 -1.09
N ILE A 231 0.09 4.43 -2.17
CA ILE A 231 -0.45 5.72 -2.63
C ILE A 231 -1.90 5.86 -2.17
N PHE A 232 -2.24 7.01 -1.59
CA PHE A 232 -3.61 7.33 -1.21
C PHE A 232 -4.41 7.79 -2.42
N LEU A 233 -5.59 7.20 -2.60
CA LEU A 233 -6.55 7.59 -3.65
C LEU A 233 -7.57 8.60 -3.12
N TYR A 234 -7.13 9.51 -2.27
CA TYR A 234 -7.93 10.61 -1.72
C TYR A 234 -7.08 11.86 -1.53
N GLY A 235 -7.75 12.99 -1.45
CA GLY A 235 -7.14 14.26 -1.09
C GLY A 235 -7.77 14.88 0.14
N LYS A 236 -7.21 15.98 0.59
CA LYS A 236 -7.74 16.75 1.72
C LYS A 236 -7.94 18.21 1.39
N SER A 237 -9.03 18.74 1.93
CA SER A 237 -9.47 20.10 1.70
C SER A 237 -9.32 20.96 2.95
N PHE A 238 -9.01 22.24 2.75
CA PHE A 238 -8.76 23.23 3.78
C PHE A 238 -9.52 24.52 3.48
N THR A 239 -10.46 24.89 4.35
CA THR A 239 -11.31 26.08 4.18
C THR A 239 -10.47 27.36 4.28
N GLY A 240 -10.75 28.30 3.37
CA GLY A 240 -10.18 29.65 3.37
C GLY A 240 -8.71 29.73 2.97
N ALA A 241 -8.05 28.61 2.70
CA ALA A 241 -6.67 28.54 2.24
C ALA A 241 -6.51 28.94 0.77
N LYS A 242 -5.34 29.42 0.38
CA LYS A 242 -5.03 29.91 -0.97
C LYS A 242 -3.81 29.23 -1.61
N GLY A 243 -3.54 27.99 -1.23
CA GLY A 243 -2.43 27.17 -1.72
C GLY A 243 -1.60 26.56 -0.59
N LEU A 244 -0.56 25.80 -0.97
CA LEU A 244 0.40 25.22 -0.02
C LEU A 244 1.10 26.30 0.81
N GLY A 245 1.39 25.99 2.08
CA GLY A 245 2.05 26.89 3.01
C GLY A 245 1.20 28.09 3.44
N THR A 246 -0.07 28.16 3.03
CA THR A 246 -0.97 29.23 3.50
C THR A 246 -1.80 28.76 4.69
N SER A 247 -2.15 29.69 5.58
CA SER A 247 -3.02 29.39 6.71
C SER A 247 -4.43 29.03 6.26
N HIS A 248 -5.11 28.20 7.03
CA HIS A 248 -6.47 27.77 6.81
C HIS A 248 -7.36 27.99 8.05
N GLN A 249 -8.67 27.81 7.88
CA GLN A 249 -9.67 28.00 8.93
C GLN A 249 -10.28 26.67 9.42
N GLY A 250 -9.62 25.56 9.11
CA GLY A 250 -10.09 24.20 9.39
C GLY A 250 -10.25 23.36 8.12
N THR A 251 -10.86 22.20 8.26
CA THR A 251 -11.17 21.30 7.14
C THR A 251 -12.20 21.93 6.20
N GLY A 252 -12.05 21.62 4.92
CA GLY A 252 -12.96 22.08 3.87
C GLY A 252 -14.08 21.08 3.57
N SER A 253 -14.42 20.97 2.31
CA SER A 253 -15.46 20.03 1.83
C SER A 253 -15.03 18.57 1.96
N GLY A 254 -16.00 17.67 1.96
CA GLY A 254 -15.80 16.24 2.15
C GLY A 254 -16.11 15.76 3.56
N ASN A 255 -15.87 14.48 3.83
CA ASN A 255 -16.00 13.92 5.16
C ASN A 255 -14.76 14.27 5.98
N GLU A 256 -14.86 15.14 6.97
CA GLU A 256 -13.72 15.67 7.75
C GLU A 256 -12.58 16.23 6.85
N GLY A 257 -12.97 16.80 5.71
CA GLY A 257 -12.02 17.32 4.71
C GLY A 257 -11.48 16.28 3.73
N TYR A 258 -11.79 15.00 3.89
CA TYR A 258 -11.36 13.96 2.96
C TYR A 258 -12.32 13.81 1.79
N LEU A 259 -11.76 13.67 0.59
CA LEU A 259 -12.46 13.46 -0.66
C LEU A 259 -11.76 12.36 -1.45
N SER A 260 -12.51 11.34 -1.87
CA SER A 260 -11.99 10.33 -2.79
C SER A 260 -11.49 10.95 -4.09
N TYR A 261 -10.55 10.31 -4.76
CA TYR A 261 -10.06 10.79 -6.05
C TYR A 261 -11.18 10.89 -7.09
N ALA A 262 -12.15 9.98 -7.04
CA ALA A 262 -13.34 10.06 -7.90
C ALA A 262 -14.18 11.32 -7.64
N GLU A 263 -14.40 11.69 -6.37
CA GLU A 263 -15.10 12.94 -6.01
C GLU A 263 -14.31 14.17 -6.44
N LEU A 264 -12.98 14.16 -6.29
CA LEU A 264 -12.10 15.25 -6.75
C LEU A 264 -12.24 15.48 -8.24
N MET A 265 -12.22 14.43 -9.06
CA MET A 265 -12.36 14.56 -10.51
C MET A 265 -13.70 15.17 -10.90
N GLY A 266 -14.81 14.74 -10.24
CA GLY A 266 -16.14 15.35 -10.44
C GLY A 266 -16.19 16.83 -10.00
N LYS A 267 -15.46 17.17 -8.92
CA LYS A 267 -15.40 18.54 -8.40
C LYS A 267 -14.61 19.48 -9.32
N PHE A 268 -13.56 19.00 -9.98
CA PHE A 268 -12.70 19.79 -10.87
C PHE A 268 -13.30 20.00 -12.27
N ASP A 269 -14.44 19.42 -12.58
CA ASP A 269 -15.25 19.83 -13.74
C ASP A 269 -15.80 21.27 -13.59
N SER A 270 -15.83 21.79 -12.36
CA SER A 270 -16.21 23.18 -12.08
C SER A 270 -15.06 24.14 -12.41
N PRO A 271 -15.35 25.26 -13.14
CA PRO A 271 -14.34 26.29 -13.41
C PRO A 271 -13.87 27.09 -12.19
N GLU A 272 -14.46 26.84 -11.03
CA GLU A 272 -14.08 27.48 -9.76
C GLU A 272 -12.70 27.06 -9.26
N TYR A 273 -12.23 25.84 -9.64
CA TYR A 273 -10.94 25.32 -9.22
C TYR A 273 -9.87 25.54 -10.27
N THR A 274 -8.71 26.02 -9.80
CA THR A 274 -7.46 26.00 -10.58
C THR A 274 -6.60 24.88 -10.02
N VAL A 275 -6.35 23.84 -10.81
CA VAL A 275 -5.48 22.72 -10.44
C VAL A 275 -4.08 22.96 -10.98
N THR A 276 -3.07 22.87 -10.12
CA THR A 276 -1.66 23.01 -10.47
C THR A 276 -0.85 21.86 -9.89
N PHE A 277 0.25 21.53 -10.54
CA PHE A 277 1.26 20.62 -10.01
C PHE A 277 2.33 21.45 -9.28
N ASP A 278 2.62 21.08 -8.04
CA ASP A 278 3.69 21.70 -7.27
C ASP A 278 4.99 20.91 -7.47
N GLU A 279 5.99 21.59 -8.02
CA GLU A 279 7.26 20.95 -8.42
C GLU A 279 8.14 20.57 -7.20
N ASP A 280 7.99 21.24 -6.07
CA ASP A 280 8.82 21.00 -4.87
C ASP A 280 8.30 19.77 -4.11
N SER A 281 7.01 19.71 -3.81
CA SER A 281 6.37 18.57 -3.16
C SER A 281 6.08 17.42 -4.12
N LYS A 282 5.95 17.72 -5.43
CA LYS A 282 5.44 16.79 -6.45
C LYS A 282 4.06 16.23 -6.08
N SER A 283 3.15 17.15 -5.76
CA SER A 283 1.73 16.88 -5.51
C SER A 283 0.86 17.85 -6.28
N GLU A 284 -0.42 17.52 -6.44
CA GLU A 284 -1.41 18.42 -7.05
C GLU A 284 -2.09 19.25 -5.98
N VAL A 285 -2.34 20.49 -6.36
CA VAL A 285 -3.01 21.50 -5.52
C VAL A 285 -4.13 22.12 -6.32
N ALA A 286 -5.36 22.01 -5.84
CA ALA A 286 -6.53 22.67 -6.40
C ALA A 286 -6.96 23.83 -5.51
N VAL A 287 -7.06 25.01 -6.05
CA VAL A 287 -7.42 26.24 -5.32
C VAL A 287 -8.71 26.83 -5.88
N SER A 288 -9.61 27.18 -4.99
CA SER A 288 -10.82 27.96 -5.26
C SER A 288 -10.92 29.19 -4.34
N ASP A 289 -12.01 29.95 -4.46
CA ASP A 289 -12.28 31.05 -3.51
C ASP A 289 -12.63 30.54 -2.10
N ALA A 290 -13.13 29.31 -1.99
CA ALA A 290 -13.60 28.75 -0.72
C ALA A 290 -12.54 27.90 0.00
N GLU A 291 -11.73 27.17 -0.74
CA GLU A 291 -10.86 26.14 -0.17
C GLU A 291 -9.63 25.84 -1.05
N THR A 292 -8.63 25.23 -0.44
CA THR A 292 -7.53 24.54 -1.13
C THR A 292 -7.64 23.05 -0.87
N ILE A 293 -7.44 22.24 -1.92
CA ILE A 293 -7.42 20.78 -1.85
C ILE A 293 -6.04 20.29 -2.29
N VAL A 294 -5.43 19.40 -1.52
CA VAL A 294 -4.14 18.76 -1.83
C VAL A 294 -4.36 17.26 -2.06
N PHE A 295 -3.70 16.69 -3.06
CA PHE A 295 -3.89 15.30 -3.44
C PHE A 295 -2.73 14.79 -4.32
N MET A 296 -2.65 13.47 -4.53
CA MET A 296 -1.81 12.89 -5.58
C MET A 296 -2.66 12.64 -6.82
N GLY A 297 -2.30 13.30 -7.91
CA GLY A 297 -2.92 13.11 -9.22
C GLY A 297 -2.05 12.29 -10.17
N ILE A 298 -2.38 12.33 -11.46
CA ILE A 298 -1.67 11.56 -12.50
C ILE A 298 -0.17 11.89 -12.56
N PRO A 299 0.30 13.16 -12.58
CA PRO A 299 1.72 13.50 -12.55
C PRO A 299 2.47 12.93 -11.34
N SER A 300 1.91 13.08 -10.13
CA SER A 300 2.52 12.60 -8.88
C SER A 300 2.66 11.09 -8.85
N VAL A 301 1.56 10.38 -9.16
CA VAL A 301 1.51 8.92 -9.17
C VAL A 301 2.43 8.33 -10.24
N LYS A 302 2.52 8.99 -11.39
CA LYS A 302 3.46 8.62 -12.45
C LYS A 302 4.91 8.76 -12.00
N ALA A 303 5.26 9.84 -11.28
CA ALA A 303 6.60 10.04 -10.75
C ALA A 303 7.00 8.92 -9.77
N VAL A 304 6.11 8.51 -8.86
CA VAL A 304 6.35 7.38 -7.96
C VAL A 304 6.53 6.07 -8.73
N ALA A 305 5.66 5.76 -9.70
CA ALA A 305 5.76 4.54 -10.49
C ALA A 305 7.04 4.48 -11.34
N GLU A 306 7.50 5.61 -11.88
CA GLU A 306 8.78 5.74 -12.59
C GLU A 306 9.97 5.50 -11.66
N GLN A 307 9.93 6.04 -10.43
CA GLN A 307 10.95 5.80 -9.42
C GLN A 307 11.01 4.32 -9.04
N VAL A 308 9.88 3.71 -8.69
CA VAL A 308 9.78 2.29 -8.35
C VAL A 308 10.40 1.42 -9.44
N LYS A 309 10.10 1.71 -10.70
CA LYS A 309 10.66 0.99 -11.84
C LYS A 309 12.16 1.21 -12.01
N SER A 310 12.63 2.45 -11.88
CA SER A 310 14.06 2.80 -12.09
C SER A 310 14.97 2.26 -10.99
N GLU A 311 14.46 2.13 -9.76
CA GLU A 311 15.18 1.60 -8.62
C GLU A 311 14.98 0.08 -8.41
N GLY A 312 14.15 -0.56 -9.25
CA GLY A 312 13.88 -2.00 -9.18
C GLY A 312 13.17 -2.43 -7.90
N MET A 313 12.24 -1.62 -7.43
CA MET A 313 11.39 -1.94 -6.28
C MET A 313 10.32 -2.98 -6.63
N GLY A 314 9.59 -3.51 -5.65
CA GLY A 314 8.62 -4.58 -5.82
C GLY A 314 7.39 -4.17 -6.63
N GLY A 315 6.94 -2.93 -6.52
CA GLY A 315 5.73 -2.43 -7.17
C GLY A 315 5.15 -1.19 -6.52
N VAL A 316 3.87 -0.94 -6.74
CA VAL A 316 3.10 0.16 -6.12
C VAL A 316 1.78 -0.39 -5.58
N ALA A 317 1.41 0.04 -4.39
CA ALA A 317 0.10 -0.22 -3.80
C ALA A 317 -0.78 1.04 -3.83
N VAL A 318 -2.09 0.86 -3.76
CA VAL A 318 -3.07 1.95 -3.65
C VAL A 318 -4.04 1.71 -2.48
N TYR A 319 -4.31 2.76 -1.73
CA TYR A 319 -5.28 2.76 -0.63
C TYR A 319 -6.36 3.82 -0.88
N ASP A 320 -7.63 3.44 -1.16
CA ASP A 320 -8.11 2.09 -1.45
C ASP A 320 -8.84 2.04 -2.80
N LEU A 321 -9.14 0.83 -3.26
CA LEU A 321 -9.73 0.58 -4.59
C LEU A 321 -11.08 1.26 -4.80
N SER A 322 -11.85 1.54 -3.74
CA SER A 322 -13.16 2.18 -3.82
C SER A 322 -13.09 3.66 -4.17
N GLN A 323 -11.92 4.27 -4.06
CA GLN A 323 -11.73 5.72 -4.18
C GLN A 323 -11.18 6.17 -5.55
N ASP A 324 -10.74 5.22 -6.40
CA ASP A 324 -10.24 5.55 -7.74
C ASP A 324 -11.38 5.94 -8.70
N HIS A 325 -11.04 6.73 -9.70
CA HIS A 325 -12.00 7.10 -10.74
C HIS A 325 -12.25 5.94 -11.71
N HIS A 326 -13.52 5.74 -12.08
CA HIS A 326 -13.92 4.61 -12.95
C HIS A 326 -13.51 4.75 -14.42
N GLU A 327 -13.27 5.98 -14.92
CA GLU A 327 -12.82 6.20 -16.29
C GLU A 327 -11.31 5.93 -16.43
N PRO A 328 -10.89 5.04 -17.37
CA PRO A 328 -9.48 4.65 -17.50
C PRO A 328 -8.51 5.79 -17.73
N ILE A 329 -8.95 6.84 -18.41
CA ILE A 329 -8.09 7.96 -18.78
C ILE A 329 -7.70 8.84 -17.60
N VAL A 330 -8.48 8.82 -16.53
CA VAL A 330 -8.23 9.59 -15.30
C VAL A 330 -7.89 8.70 -14.11
N SER A 331 -8.05 7.39 -14.21
CA SER A 331 -7.75 6.42 -13.14
C SER A 331 -6.26 6.42 -12.78
N LEU A 332 -5.97 6.58 -11.49
CA LEU A 332 -4.61 6.50 -10.96
C LEU A 332 -4.09 5.06 -11.04
N LEU A 333 -4.94 4.09 -10.79
CA LEU A 333 -4.60 2.67 -10.87
C LEU A 333 -4.19 2.26 -12.30
N VAL A 334 -4.90 2.78 -13.33
CA VAL A 334 -4.51 2.59 -14.73
C VAL A 334 -3.19 3.29 -15.04
N THR A 335 -2.97 4.49 -14.49
CA THR A 335 -1.71 5.22 -14.65
C THR A 335 -0.53 4.42 -14.13
N ILE A 336 -0.63 3.85 -12.92
CA ILE A 336 0.38 2.95 -12.34
C ILE A 336 0.60 1.75 -13.27
N GLY A 337 -0.48 1.09 -13.68
CA GLY A 337 -0.42 -0.07 -14.56
C GLY A 337 0.29 0.22 -15.88
N LEU A 338 0.03 1.35 -16.51
CA LEU A 338 0.70 1.76 -17.75
C LEU A 338 2.21 1.96 -17.58
N GLN A 339 2.69 2.30 -16.40
CA GLN A 339 4.11 2.45 -16.10
C GLN A 339 4.78 1.09 -15.81
N LEU A 340 4.15 0.26 -14.98
CA LEU A 340 4.74 -0.98 -14.48
C LEU A 340 4.43 -2.19 -15.38
N ARG A 341 3.25 -2.23 -16.00
CA ARG A 341 2.71 -3.36 -16.79
C ARG A 341 2.12 -2.87 -18.12
N PRO A 342 2.92 -2.26 -19.00
CA PRO A 342 2.45 -1.61 -20.25
C PRO A 342 1.84 -2.61 -21.25
N GLU A 343 2.10 -3.92 -21.10
CA GLU A 343 1.57 -4.99 -21.95
C GLU A 343 0.09 -5.32 -21.66
N VAL A 344 -0.44 -4.88 -20.50
CA VAL A 344 -1.82 -5.17 -20.09
C VAL A 344 -2.81 -4.26 -20.81
N ASN A 345 -3.94 -4.83 -21.22
CA ASN A 345 -5.02 -4.06 -21.82
C ASN A 345 -5.96 -3.49 -20.76
N TYR A 346 -5.85 -2.19 -20.51
CA TYR A 346 -6.67 -1.46 -19.51
C TYR A 346 -8.00 -0.94 -20.07
N LYS A 347 -8.33 -1.20 -21.32
CA LYS A 347 -9.63 -0.78 -21.90
C LYS A 347 -10.77 -1.53 -21.21
N PRO A 348 -11.92 -0.86 -20.95
CA PRO A 348 -13.10 -1.55 -20.44
C PRO A 348 -13.46 -2.73 -21.35
N LYS A 349 -13.77 -3.90 -20.76
CA LYS A 349 -14.39 -4.97 -21.53
C LYS A 349 -15.73 -4.44 -22.05
N LYS A 350 -15.95 -4.46 -23.38
CA LYS A 350 -17.26 -4.14 -23.93
C LYS A 350 -18.26 -5.10 -23.32
N LYS A 351 -19.30 -4.55 -22.68
CA LYS A 351 -20.44 -5.32 -22.17
C LYS A 351 -21.18 -5.98 -23.32
#